data_9623e479d94b4f56dc73a0e0aab20e06
#
_entry.id   9623e479d94b4f56dc73a0e0aab20e06
#
_cell.length_a   1.000
_cell.length_b   1.000
_cell.length_c   1.000
_cell.angle_alpha   90.00
_cell.angle_beta   90.00
_cell.angle_gamma   90.00
#
_symmetry.space_group_name_H-M   'P 1'
#
loop_
_entity.id
_entity.type
_entity.pdbx_description
1 polymer ?
#
loop_
_entity_poly.entity_id
_entity_poly.type
_entity_poly.pdbx_seq_one_letter_code
_entity_poly.pdbx_strand_id
1 'polypeptide(L)'
;MKSPTPFSATSTPIAGLYVLHLDVLPDNRGWFKENWQREKIAAIPELSQACREFRPVQNNVSFNAQPGVTRGLHAEPWNKFVTIAQGEVFGVWCDLRTDSPTFGKVFSTKITTEQAVFVPRGVANGFQALEPSIYTYLVDAHWSPQAHYSHVNLADPALGICWPIPLDKAEISAADRTHPLLADATAVPPGKILITGADGQVGRALATQFPDATLCNHSDFDLTAYYQTLEDAVNWDEYAVVINAAAYTAVDHAEVDRAQCWAVNAAGPAKLARLATNHDLTVVHFSTDYVFSGDAPGDQDENTPIAPSNFYGASKAAGDTAIALTTKHYIVRTSWVVGDGKNFVTTMVRLAQSGAHPAVVNDQVGRLTFSTDIAQATAHLLAGEHPYGVYGFSNGGQPQSWAQIARRVFEFARVDPNYVAGCSTEEYAARVSAQASTASPTATAPAPSLAVRPKNSCLSLAKIEATGFIPPLWEDRLEEYVRNLVVSSASSANSEGAE
;
A
#
# COMPACT_ATOMS: atom_id res chain seq x y z
N MET A 1 34.41 -25.81 -7.24
CA MET A 1 33.97 -24.78 -6.25
C MET A 1 32.81 -25.38 -5.51
N LYS A 2 32.83 -25.42 -4.15
CA LYS A 2 31.62 -25.77 -3.40
C LYS A 2 30.55 -24.72 -3.73
N SER A 3 29.32 -25.16 -3.97
CA SER A 3 28.18 -24.25 -4.05
C SER A 3 28.17 -23.36 -2.79
N PRO A 4 28.02 -22.04 -2.91
CA PRO A 4 28.03 -21.19 -1.73
C PRO A 4 26.89 -21.64 -0.80
N THR A 5 27.22 -21.86 0.47
CA THR A 5 26.23 -22.18 1.50
C THR A 5 25.23 -21.01 1.53
N PRO A 6 23.92 -21.25 1.56
CA PRO A 6 22.96 -20.17 1.73
C PRO A 6 23.19 -19.52 3.11
N PHE A 7 23.02 -18.21 3.21
CA PHE A 7 22.97 -17.54 4.51
C PHE A 7 21.88 -18.18 5.36
N SER A 8 22.13 -18.27 6.65
CA SER A 8 21.12 -18.71 7.62
C SER A 8 20.82 -17.58 8.60
N ALA A 9 19.64 -17.61 9.19
CA ALA A 9 19.20 -16.58 10.11
C ALA A 9 18.65 -17.20 11.40
N THR A 10 18.83 -16.47 12.50
CA THR A 10 18.25 -16.79 13.81
C THR A 10 17.36 -15.65 14.25
N SER A 11 16.10 -15.96 14.58
CA SER A 11 15.17 -15.00 15.18
C SER A 11 15.63 -14.63 16.60
N THR A 12 15.31 -13.40 17.00
CA THR A 12 15.59 -12.90 18.34
C THR A 12 14.28 -12.68 19.13
N PRO A 13 14.34 -12.38 20.44
CA PRO A 13 13.15 -11.99 21.20
C PRO A 13 12.47 -10.70 20.75
N ILE A 14 13.15 -9.86 19.94
CA ILE A 14 12.60 -8.63 19.35
C ILE A 14 12.02 -8.95 17.97
N ALA A 15 10.76 -8.66 17.76
CA ALA A 15 10.07 -8.93 16.51
C ALA A 15 10.77 -8.26 15.30
N GLY A 16 11.13 -9.04 14.29
CA GLY A 16 11.78 -8.58 13.06
C GLY A 16 13.28 -8.30 13.18
N LEU A 17 13.88 -8.43 14.35
CA LEU A 17 15.33 -8.37 14.55
C LEU A 17 15.93 -9.76 14.32
N TYR A 18 16.88 -9.89 13.41
CA TYR A 18 17.48 -11.16 13.03
C TYR A 18 19.01 -11.11 13.13
N VAL A 19 19.62 -12.21 13.63
CA VAL A 19 21.04 -12.46 13.47
C VAL A 19 21.24 -13.38 12.28
N LEU A 20 21.98 -12.92 11.27
CA LEU A 20 22.31 -13.71 10.09
C LEU A 20 23.73 -14.26 10.23
N HIS A 21 23.96 -15.46 9.73
CA HIS A 21 25.26 -16.13 9.73
C HIS A 21 25.87 -16.03 8.33
N LEU A 22 27.09 -15.47 8.26
CA LEU A 22 27.83 -15.23 7.03
C LEU A 22 29.00 -16.19 6.92
N ASP A 23 29.26 -16.68 5.72
CA ASP A 23 30.45 -17.50 5.45
C ASP A 23 31.70 -16.61 5.37
N VAL A 24 32.66 -16.85 6.23
CA VAL A 24 34.01 -16.30 6.15
C VAL A 24 34.95 -17.34 5.56
N LEU A 25 35.55 -17.03 4.43
CA LEU A 25 36.38 -17.94 3.64
C LEU A 25 37.85 -17.57 3.83
N PRO A 26 38.62 -18.31 4.70
CA PRO A 26 40.03 -18.03 4.92
C PRO A 26 40.92 -18.56 3.79
N ASP A 27 42.01 -17.83 3.47
CA ASP A 27 43.09 -18.28 2.62
C ASP A 27 44.45 -17.78 3.15
N ASN A 28 45.54 -18.00 2.40
CA ASN A 28 46.89 -17.60 2.80
C ASN A 28 47.12 -16.06 2.80
N ARG A 29 46.17 -15.27 2.35
CA ARG A 29 46.22 -13.78 2.33
C ARG A 29 45.33 -13.17 3.41
N GLY A 30 44.50 -13.98 4.11
CA GLY A 30 43.53 -13.53 5.09
C GLY A 30 42.20 -14.24 4.92
N TRP A 31 41.11 -13.48 4.81
CA TRP A 31 39.79 -14.04 4.60
C TRP A 31 38.97 -13.16 3.66
N PHE A 32 37.95 -13.77 3.03
CA PHE A 32 36.96 -13.12 2.19
C PHE A 32 35.58 -13.48 2.70
N LYS A 33 34.62 -12.54 2.67
CA LYS A 33 33.21 -12.80 2.89
C LYS A 33 32.35 -11.95 1.97
N GLU A 34 31.19 -12.47 1.63
CA GLU A 34 30.10 -11.63 1.08
C GLU A 34 29.42 -10.93 2.26
N ASN A 35 29.64 -9.65 2.40
CA ASN A 35 29.16 -8.89 3.53
C ASN A 35 27.64 -8.64 3.49
N TRP A 36 27.08 -8.55 2.30
CA TRP A 36 25.66 -8.44 2.00
C TRP A 36 25.40 -8.94 0.58
N GLN A 37 24.34 -9.76 0.41
CA GLN A 37 23.95 -10.25 -0.91
C GLN A 37 22.43 -10.44 -0.94
N ARG A 38 21.77 -9.56 -1.72
CA ARG A 38 20.32 -9.42 -1.73
C ARG A 38 19.56 -10.72 -1.99
N GLU A 39 19.95 -11.45 -3.04
CA GLU A 39 19.22 -12.65 -3.45
C GLU A 39 19.34 -13.79 -2.43
N LYS A 40 20.51 -13.92 -1.78
CA LYS A 40 20.71 -14.91 -0.71
C LYS A 40 19.86 -14.58 0.52
N ILE A 41 19.75 -13.30 0.89
CA ILE A 41 18.91 -12.87 2.02
C ILE A 41 17.43 -13.05 1.67
N ALA A 42 17.01 -12.62 0.46
CA ALA A 42 15.63 -12.77 0.01
C ALA A 42 15.15 -14.23 -0.09
N ALA A 43 16.08 -15.17 -0.25
CA ALA A 43 15.78 -16.61 -0.32
C ALA A 43 15.56 -17.27 1.05
N ILE A 44 15.78 -16.56 2.17
CA ILE A 44 15.57 -17.10 3.53
C ILE A 44 14.10 -16.88 3.92
N PRO A 45 13.27 -17.94 3.97
CA PRO A 45 11.82 -17.77 4.15
C PRO A 45 11.42 -17.32 5.55
N GLU A 46 12.27 -17.57 6.56
CA GLU A 46 12.01 -17.21 7.96
C GLU A 46 12.19 -15.73 8.27
N LEU A 47 12.81 -14.97 7.34
CA LEU A 47 12.98 -13.54 7.49
C LEU A 47 11.70 -12.78 7.17
N SER A 48 11.46 -11.68 7.88
CA SER A 48 10.38 -10.75 7.57
C SER A 48 10.50 -10.19 6.15
N GLN A 49 9.38 -9.75 5.58
CA GLN A 49 9.38 -9.11 4.27
C GLN A 49 10.32 -7.90 4.22
N ALA A 50 10.34 -7.06 5.28
CA ALA A 50 11.24 -5.92 5.38
C ALA A 50 12.73 -6.31 5.27
N CYS A 51 13.13 -7.44 5.86
CA CYS A 51 14.50 -7.94 5.76
C CYS A 51 14.79 -8.51 4.36
N ARG A 52 13.90 -9.33 3.82
CA ARG A 52 14.04 -9.94 2.48
C ARG A 52 14.10 -8.92 1.34
N GLU A 53 13.42 -7.81 1.51
CA GLU A 53 13.29 -6.75 0.51
C GLU A 53 14.19 -5.53 0.81
N PHE A 54 15.04 -5.62 1.84
CA PHE A 54 15.96 -4.54 2.21
C PHE A 54 16.81 -4.07 1.03
N ARG A 55 16.81 -2.77 0.78
CA ARG A 55 17.54 -2.11 -0.32
C ARG A 55 18.38 -0.97 0.21
N PRO A 56 19.66 -1.21 0.50
CA PRO A 56 20.52 -0.18 1.04
C PRO A 56 20.78 0.94 0.02
N VAL A 57 20.73 2.17 0.50
CA VAL A 57 21.07 3.40 -0.25
C VAL A 57 22.30 4.11 0.32
N GLN A 58 22.70 3.79 1.56
CA GLN A 58 23.86 4.39 2.22
C GLN A 58 24.62 3.33 3.03
N ASN A 59 25.95 3.43 3.03
CA ASN A 59 26.83 2.63 3.88
C ASN A 59 27.58 3.53 4.85
N ASN A 60 27.58 3.18 6.13
CA ASN A 60 28.29 3.85 7.18
C ASN A 60 29.36 2.95 7.80
N VAL A 61 30.48 3.52 8.18
CA VAL A 61 31.61 2.81 8.79
C VAL A 61 32.08 3.56 10.03
N SER A 62 32.28 2.83 11.13
CA SER A 62 32.87 3.36 12.35
C SER A 62 34.08 2.53 12.76
N PHE A 63 35.19 3.19 12.98
CA PHE A 63 36.40 2.60 13.55
C PHE A 63 36.43 2.83 15.06
N ASN A 64 36.70 1.78 15.82
CA ASN A 64 36.78 1.79 17.28
C ASN A 64 38.16 1.30 17.66
N ALA A 65 39.02 2.24 18.12
CA ALA A 65 40.45 2.03 18.25
C ALA A 65 40.83 1.10 19.42
N GLN A 66 39.97 0.97 20.44
CA GLN A 66 40.28 0.22 21.65
C GLN A 66 39.04 -0.45 22.26
N PRO A 67 39.22 -1.51 23.07
CA PRO A 67 38.14 -2.08 23.84
C PRO A 67 37.47 -1.04 24.74
N GLY A 68 36.15 -1.16 24.95
CA GLY A 68 35.36 -0.27 25.80
C GLY A 68 34.78 0.96 25.04
N VAL A 69 35.14 1.22 23.80
CA VAL A 69 34.41 2.21 22.99
C VAL A 69 32.97 1.75 22.86
N THR A 70 32.03 2.54 23.38
CA THR A 70 30.61 2.20 23.46
C THR A 70 29.79 3.30 22.79
N ARG A 71 28.82 2.92 21.94
CA ARG A 71 27.93 3.80 21.19
C ARG A 71 26.51 3.34 21.30
N GLY A 72 25.55 4.26 21.38
CA GLY A 72 24.11 3.94 21.36
C GLY A 72 23.39 4.44 22.61
N LEU A 73 22.17 3.97 22.88
CA LEU A 73 21.29 3.20 21.98
C LEU A 73 20.51 4.17 21.10
N HIS A 74 20.60 4.02 19.79
CA HIS A 74 19.97 4.93 18.83
C HIS A 74 18.94 4.17 17.99
N ALA A 75 17.69 4.62 17.99
CA ALA A 75 16.62 4.15 17.10
C ALA A 75 16.39 5.17 16.00
N GLU A 76 16.49 4.72 14.78
CA GLU A 76 16.23 5.55 13.60
C GLU A 76 14.99 5.06 12.84
N PRO A 77 14.39 5.92 12.00
CA PRO A 77 13.18 5.60 11.25
C PRO A 77 13.45 4.81 9.95
N TRP A 78 14.53 4.03 9.90
CA TRP A 78 14.91 3.16 8.78
C TRP A 78 15.48 1.84 9.26
N ASN A 79 15.54 0.87 8.34
CA ASN A 79 16.15 -0.42 8.62
C ASN A 79 17.68 -0.35 8.47
N LYS A 80 18.38 -1.20 9.21
CA LYS A 80 19.84 -1.34 9.13
C LYS A 80 20.24 -2.79 8.91
N PHE A 81 21.32 -2.96 8.17
CA PHE A 81 22.03 -4.23 8.07
C PHE A 81 23.44 -4.04 8.60
N VAL A 82 23.67 -4.49 9.82
CA VAL A 82 24.91 -4.30 10.59
C VAL A 82 25.84 -5.46 10.36
N THR A 83 27.13 -5.17 10.16
CA THR A 83 28.21 -6.19 10.06
C THR A 83 29.49 -5.70 10.73
N ILE A 84 30.36 -6.65 11.07
CA ILE A 84 31.69 -6.37 11.58
C ILE A 84 32.72 -6.71 10.50
N ALA A 85 33.47 -5.71 10.06
CA ALA A 85 34.53 -5.91 9.07
C ALA A 85 35.85 -6.37 9.71
N GLN A 86 36.08 -6.01 10.99
CA GLN A 86 37.21 -6.44 11.79
C GLN A 86 36.83 -6.40 13.27
N GLY A 87 37.36 -7.33 14.06
CA GLY A 87 37.22 -7.36 15.51
C GLY A 87 35.90 -7.97 15.97
N GLU A 88 35.58 -7.75 17.23
CA GLU A 88 34.40 -8.27 17.93
C GLU A 88 33.74 -7.16 18.73
N VAL A 89 32.41 -7.12 18.73
CA VAL A 89 31.63 -6.20 19.55
C VAL A 89 30.54 -6.94 20.35
N PHE A 90 30.16 -6.38 21.48
CA PHE A 90 28.94 -6.73 22.18
C PHE A 90 27.81 -5.84 21.70
N GLY A 91 26.93 -6.37 20.85
CA GLY A 91 25.78 -5.66 20.31
C GLY A 91 24.60 -5.70 21.27
N VAL A 92 23.86 -4.60 21.32
CA VAL A 92 22.65 -4.43 22.15
C VAL A 92 21.55 -3.77 21.33
N TRP A 93 20.34 -4.29 21.45
CA TRP A 93 19.13 -3.77 20.79
C TRP A 93 18.00 -3.66 21.79
N CYS A 94 17.19 -2.59 21.65
CA CYS A 94 15.98 -2.36 22.43
C CYS A 94 14.84 -1.94 21.50
N ASP A 95 13.70 -2.57 21.61
CA ASP A 95 12.53 -2.21 20.80
C ASP A 95 11.86 -0.93 21.32
N LEU A 96 11.88 0.13 20.53
CA LEU A 96 11.22 1.41 20.85
C LEU A 96 10.03 1.71 19.92
N ARG A 97 9.53 0.75 19.15
CA ARG A 97 8.42 0.94 18.22
C ARG A 97 7.09 1.05 18.96
N THR A 98 6.32 2.08 18.66
CA THR A 98 4.93 2.21 19.13
C THR A 98 4.12 0.98 18.73
N ASP A 99 3.29 0.48 19.63
CA ASP A 99 2.40 -0.67 19.42
C ASP A 99 3.10 -2.00 19.07
N SER A 100 4.42 -2.06 19.20
CA SER A 100 5.14 -3.34 19.01
C SER A 100 4.81 -4.34 20.12
N PRO A 101 4.55 -5.62 19.78
CA PRO A 101 4.34 -6.66 20.77
C PRO A 101 5.59 -6.93 21.62
N THR A 102 6.73 -6.38 21.20
CA THR A 102 8.02 -6.51 21.87
C THR A 102 8.58 -5.18 22.37
N PHE A 103 7.75 -4.12 22.49
CA PHE A 103 8.17 -2.82 23.03
C PHE A 103 8.91 -2.99 24.37
N GLY A 104 10.04 -2.30 24.53
CA GLY A 104 10.90 -2.35 25.71
C GLY A 104 11.73 -3.63 25.86
N LYS A 105 11.53 -4.66 25.02
CA LYS A 105 12.40 -5.86 25.06
C LYS A 105 13.82 -5.51 24.63
N VAL A 106 14.77 -6.10 25.34
CA VAL A 106 16.20 -5.98 25.06
C VAL A 106 16.74 -7.31 24.59
N PHE A 107 17.59 -7.27 23.59
CA PHE A 107 18.42 -8.40 23.15
C PHE A 107 19.87 -7.96 23.08
N SER A 108 20.79 -8.80 23.52
CA SER A 108 22.22 -8.54 23.42
C SER A 108 22.98 -9.82 23.11
N THR A 109 24.02 -9.70 22.28
CA THR A 109 24.91 -10.81 21.95
C THR A 109 26.25 -10.30 21.41
N LYS A 110 27.26 -11.16 21.42
CA LYS A 110 28.52 -10.90 20.71
C LYS A 110 28.31 -11.02 19.21
N ILE A 111 28.89 -10.11 18.48
CA ILE A 111 28.90 -10.10 17.02
C ILE A 111 30.34 -10.07 16.53
N THR A 112 30.66 -11.01 15.66
CA THR A 112 31.96 -11.18 15.03
C THR A 112 31.87 -10.93 13.54
N THR A 113 32.96 -11.16 12.83
CA THR A 113 32.98 -11.10 11.35
C THR A 113 32.09 -12.13 10.66
N GLU A 114 31.68 -13.20 11.37
CA GLU A 114 30.82 -14.29 10.85
C GLU A 114 29.33 -14.00 10.95
N GLN A 115 28.95 -12.81 11.47
CA GLN A 115 27.55 -12.46 11.69
C GLN A 115 27.20 -11.10 11.10
N ALA A 116 25.93 -10.99 10.75
CA ALA A 116 25.26 -9.73 10.46
C ALA A 116 24.01 -9.61 11.33
N VAL A 117 23.51 -8.40 11.51
CA VAL A 117 22.25 -8.17 12.21
C VAL A 117 21.36 -7.28 11.38
N PHE A 118 20.16 -7.77 11.02
CA PHE A 118 19.12 -6.92 10.47
C PHE A 118 18.36 -6.28 11.61
N VAL A 119 18.41 -4.94 11.67
CA VAL A 119 17.76 -4.12 12.69
C VAL A 119 16.59 -3.40 12.04
N PRO A 120 15.35 -3.73 12.38
CA PRO A 120 14.19 -3.06 11.81
C PRO A 120 14.09 -1.62 12.30
N ARG A 121 13.45 -0.77 11.51
CA ARG A 121 13.09 0.61 11.84
C ARG A 121 12.55 0.68 13.28
N GLY A 122 13.02 1.68 14.06
CA GLY A 122 12.55 1.94 15.42
C GLY A 122 13.08 0.99 16.50
N VAL A 123 13.90 0.01 16.14
CA VAL A 123 14.66 -0.78 17.12
C VAL A 123 15.97 -0.05 17.40
N ALA A 124 16.16 0.38 18.64
CA ALA A 124 17.37 1.04 19.08
C ALA A 124 18.56 0.06 19.04
N ASN A 125 19.67 0.56 18.50
CA ASN A 125 20.90 -0.19 18.27
C ASN A 125 22.06 0.48 18.98
N GLY A 126 22.88 -0.32 19.66
CA GLY A 126 24.13 0.09 20.25
C GLY A 126 25.12 -1.05 20.33
N PHE A 127 26.37 -0.73 20.66
CA PHE A 127 27.40 -1.73 20.83
C PHE A 127 28.55 -1.24 21.75
N GLN A 128 29.29 -2.19 22.29
CA GLN A 128 30.56 -1.97 22.97
C GLN A 128 31.66 -2.78 22.26
N ALA A 129 32.72 -2.13 21.82
CA ALA A 129 33.88 -2.79 21.23
C ALA A 129 34.59 -3.67 22.31
N LEU A 130 34.81 -4.95 21.97
CA LEU A 130 35.56 -5.89 22.86
C LEU A 130 37.04 -5.93 22.52
N GLU A 131 37.35 -5.53 21.27
CA GLU A 131 38.70 -5.33 20.73
C GLU A 131 38.67 -4.23 19.65
N PRO A 132 39.83 -3.78 19.13
CA PRO A 132 39.84 -2.85 18.01
C PRO A 132 38.97 -3.36 16.86
N SER A 133 37.98 -2.57 16.47
CA SER A 133 36.93 -3.08 15.58
C SER A 133 36.53 -2.07 14.50
N ILE A 134 36.09 -2.61 13.35
CA ILE A 134 35.45 -1.86 12.29
C ILE A 134 34.00 -2.35 12.22
N TYR A 135 33.10 -1.46 12.64
CA TYR A 135 31.65 -1.64 12.61
C TYR A 135 31.11 -0.94 11.39
N THR A 136 30.40 -1.65 10.54
CA THR A 136 29.83 -1.10 9.31
C THR A 136 28.34 -1.45 9.22
N TYR A 137 27.54 -0.57 8.66
CA TYR A 137 26.12 -0.84 8.45
C TYR A 137 25.59 -0.15 7.19
N LEU A 138 24.70 -0.87 6.52
CA LEU A 138 23.90 -0.39 5.41
C LEU A 138 22.56 0.10 5.95
N VAL A 139 21.98 1.13 5.31
CA VAL A 139 20.64 1.67 5.63
C VAL A 139 19.85 1.87 4.36
N ASP A 140 18.52 1.73 4.44
CA ASP A 140 17.58 1.87 3.32
C ASP A 140 17.01 3.28 3.16
N ALA A 141 17.46 4.24 3.96
CA ALA A 141 17.19 5.67 3.80
C ALA A 141 18.44 6.49 3.94
N HIS A 142 18.48 7.69 3.34
CA HIS A 142 19.54 8.66 3.59
C HIS A 142 19.35 9.32 4.95
N TRP A 143 20.46 9.70 5.57
CA TRP A 143 20.41 10.47 6.80
C TRP A 143 19.69 11.81 6.57
N SER A 144 18.74 12.14 7.44
CA SER A 144 17.98 13.39 7.43
C SER A 144 17.97 14.02 8.82
N PRO A 145 18.26 15.32 8.96
CA PRO A 145 18.19 15.99 10.26
C PRO A 145 16.75 16.18 10.77
N GLN A 146 15.73 16.03 9.90
CA GLN A 146 14.31 16.08 10.25
C GLN A 146 13.72 14.71 10.59
N ALA A 147 14.49 13.63 10.43
CA ALA A 147 14.01 12.28 10.73
C ALA A 147 13.71 12.10 12.22
N HIS A 148 12.75 11.26 12.52
CA HIS A 148 12.31 10.99 13.90
C HIS A 148 13.30 10.05 14.59
N TYR A 149 14.31 10.61 15.23
CA TYR A 149 15.28 9.86 16.05
C TYR A 149 14.75 9.63 17.46
N SER A 150 15.00 8.44 18.00
CA SER A 150 14.79 8.14 19.39
C SER A 150 16.06 7.53 20.00
N HIS A 151 16.21 7.70 21.28
CA HIS A 151 17.41 7.30 22.02
C HIS A 151 17.01 6.72 23.39
N VAL A 152 17.84 5.81 23.88
CA VAL A 152 17.70 5.33 25.27
C VAL A 152 19.05 5.22 25.94
N ASN A 153 19.10 5.51 27.23
CA ASN A 153 20.33 5.57 27.99
C ASN A 153 20.96 4.18 28.16
N LEU A 154 22.23 4.05 27.83
CA LEU A 154 23.03 2.82 27.94
C LEU A 154 23.07 2.28 29.38
N ALA A 155 22.98 3.17 30.38
CA ALA A 155 23.07 2.82 31.82
C ALA A 155 21.71 2.64 32.46
N ASP A 156 20.59 2.66 31.70
CA ASP A 156 19.26 2.46 32.26
C ASP A 156 19.15 1.07 32.93
N PRO A 157 18.90 0.97 34.25
CA PRO A 157 18.71 -0.30 34.90
C PRO A 157 17.56 -1.13 34.37
N ALA A 158 16.51 -0.49 33.82
CA ALA A 158 15.35 -1.17 33.26
C ALA A 158 15.68 -2.03 32.03
N LEU A 159 16.80 -1.73 31.34
CA LEU A 159 17.25 -2.50 30.19
C LEU A 159 17.94 -3.81 30.57
N GLY A 160 18.44 -3.93 31.80
CA GLY A 160 19.10 -5.14 32.31
C GLY A 160 20.36 -5.54 31.52
N ILE A 161 21.05 -4.59 30.88
CA ILE A 161 22.21 -4.88 30.03
C ILE A 161 23.43 -5.23 30.90
N CYS A 162 24.00 -6.40 30.68
CA CYS A 162 25.27 -6.83 31.34
C CYS A 162 26.44 -6.45 30.43
N TRP A 163 26.89 -5.19 30.48
CA TRP A 163 28.04 -4.72 29.69
C TRP A 163 29.32 -5.48 30.07
N PRO A 164 30.04 -6.07 29.08
CA PRO A 164 31.28 -6.80 29.34
C PRO A 164 32.38 -5.93 29.97
N ILE A 165 32.47 -4.68 29.56
CA ILE A 165 33.35 -3.67 30.19
C ILE A 165 32.42 -2.67 30.90
N PRO A 166 32.59 -2.48 32.22
CA PRO A 166 31.74 -1.53 32.97
C PRO A 166 31.72 -0.13 32.35
N LEU A 167 30.55 0.51 32.32
CA LEU A 167 30.34 1.80 31.63
C LEU A 167 31.15 2.96 32.23
N ASP A 168 31.56 2.87 33.48
CA ASP A 168 32.48 3.81 34.13
C ASP A 168 33.93 3.72 33.63
N LYS A 169 34.27 2.59 32.99
CA LYS A 169 35.55 2.34 32.33
C LYS A 169 35.46 2.43 30.80
N ALA A 170 34.30 2.64 30.26
CA ALA A 170 34.03 2.68 28.85
C ALA A 170 34.19 4.10 28.27
N GLU A 171 34.63 4.18 27.03
CA GLU A 171 34.68 5.43 26.30
C GLU A 171 33.31 5.67 25.61
N ILE A 172 32.54 6.63 26.13
CA ILE A 172 31.18 6.95 25.71
C ILE A 172 31.09 8.43 25.44
N SER A 173 30.43 8.83 24.35
CA SER A 173 30.20 10.24 24.03
C SER A 173 29.36 10.96 25.11
N ALA A 174 29.54 12.28 25.25
CA ALA A 174 28.72 13.05 26.20
C ALA A 174 27.22 12.97 25.85
N ALA A 175 26.87 12.92 24.58
CA ALA A 175 25.48 12.76 24.12
C ALA A 175 24.88 11.41 24.56
N ASP A 176 25.59 10.29 24.34
CA ASP A 176 25.12 8.96 24.68
C ASP A 176 24.93 8.76 26.20
N ARG A 177 25.71 9.51 27.02
CA ARG A 177 25.55 9.48 28.49
C ARG A 177 24.30 10.21 28.98
N THR A 178 23.72 11.11 28.19
CA THR A 178 22.61 11.97 28.60
C THR A 178 21.29 11.58 27.93
N HIS A 179 21.23 10.48 27.19
CA HIS A 179 19.99 9.98 26.61
C HIS A 179 18.94 9.72 27.71
N PRO A 180 17.63 9.82 27.39
CA PRO A 180 16.54 9.55 28.33
C PRO A 180 16.54 8.08 28.78
N LEU A 181 15.96 7.81 29.94
CA LEU A 181 15.65 6.46 30.36
C LEU A 181 14.53 5.86 29.47
N LEU A 182 14.38 4.56 29.45
CA LEU A 182 13.34 3.88 28.67
C LEU A 182 11.93 4.39 28.97
N ALA A 183 11.65 4.71 30.23
CA ALA A 183 10.37 5.24 30.68
C ALA A 183 10.05 6.65 30.06
N ASP A 184 11.07 7.40 29.72
CA ASP A 184 10.96 8.76 29.16
C ASP A 184 11.35 8.82 27.67
N ALA A 185 11.77 7.68 27.09
CA ALA A 185 12.17 7.60 25.69
C ALA A 185 10.94 7.79 24.77
N THR A 186 11.10 8.60 23.74
CA THR A 186 10.06 8.76 22.73
C THR A 186 9.96 7.48 21.89
N ALA A 187 8.79 6.85 21.87
CA ALA A 187 8.56 5.71 21.01
C ALA A 187 8.61 6.12 19.52
N VAL A 188 9.12 5.23 18.67
CA VAL A 188 9.15 5.46 17.22
C VAL A 188 7.81 5.02 16.64
N PRO A 189 7.01 5.96 16.11
CA PRO A 189 5.70 5.63 15.55
C PRO A 189 5.86 4.83 14.26
N PRO A 190 4.82 4.06 13.85
CA PRO A 190 4.77 3.50 12.51
C PRO A 190 4.82 4.65 11.49
N GLY A 191 5.31 4.36 10.28
CA GLY A 191 5.25 5.35 9.22
C GLY A 191 3.80 5.69 8.87
N LYS A 192 3.54 6.98 8.60
CA LYS A 192 2.21 7.48 8.24
C LYS A 192 1.72 6.91 6.91
N ILE A 193 0.43 6.91 6.71
CA ILE A 193 -0.24 6.62 5.45
C ILE A 193 -0.71 7.95 4.84
N LEU A 194 -0.44 8.17 3.56
CA LEU A 194 -1.01 9.27 2.78
C LEU A 194 -2.03 8.70 1.79
N ILE A 195 -3.23 9.26 1.75
CA ILE A 195 -4.30 8.85 0.83
C ILE A 195 -4.60 9.99 -0.12
N THR A 196 -4.35 9.80 -1.42
CA THR A 196 -4.75 10.76 -2.45
C THR A 196 -6.15 10.44 -2.96
N GLY A 197 -6.90 11.46 -3.41
CA GLY A 197 -8.28 11.27 -3.86
C GLY A 197 -9.25 10.91 -2.73
N ALA A 198 -9.01 11.45 -1.55
CA ALA A 198 -9.77 11.16 -0.31
C ALA A 198 -11.27 11.46 -0.43
N ASP A 199 -11.69 12.37 -1.30
CA ASP A 199 -13.10 12.73 -1.54
C ASP A 199 -13.85 11.74 -2.43
N GLY A 200 -13.16 10.82 -3.10
CA GLY A 200 -13.75 9.79 -3.94
C GLY A 200 -14.44 8.68 -3.13
N GLN A 201 -15.23 7.81 -3.80
CA GLN A 201 -15.94 6.71 -3.14
C GLN A 201 -14.97 5.77 -2.39
N VAL A 202 -13.87 5.39 -3.04
CA VAL A 202 -12.82 4.54 -2.44
C VAL A 202 -12.04 5.33 -1.38
N GLY A 203 -11.71 6.61 -1.65
CA GLY A 203 -10.99 7.47 -0.74
C GLY A 203 -11.70 7.64 0.61
N ARG A 204 -13.02 7.88 0.61
CA ARG A 204 -13.81 7.99 1.85
C ARG A 204 -13.85 6.67 2.65
N ALA A 205 -13.97 5.54 1.96
CA ALA A 205 -13.93 4.24 2.63
C ALA A 205 -12.55 3.98 3.25
N LEU A 206 -11.47 4.34 2.55
CA LEU A 206 -10.11 4.28 3.07
C LEU A 206 -9.89 5.22 4.26
N ALA A 207 -10.44 6.44 4.21
CA ALA A 207 -10.37 7.38 5.34
C ALA A 207 -11.02 6.82 6.60
N THR A 208 -12.12 6.09 6.45
CA THR A 208 -12.77 5.38 7.57
C THR A 208 -11.92 4.22 8.08
N GLN A 209 -11.27 3.47 7.17
CA GLN A 209 -10.44 2.31 7.50
C GLN A 209 -9.10 2.73 8.14
N PHE A 210 -8.55 3.87 7.75
CA PHE A 210 -7.27 4.41 8.22
C PHE A 210 -7.48 5.81 8.83
N PRO A 211 -8.04 5.91 10.04
CA PRO A 211 -8.43 7.20 10.63
C PRO A 211 -7.26 8.15 10.90
N ASP A 212 -6.04 7.61 11.06
CA ASP A 212 -4.82 8.38 11.30
C ASP A 212 -4.08 8.74 10.00
N ALA A 213 -4.62 8.39 8.83
CA ALA A 213 -3.99 8.70 7.55
C ALA A 213 -4.08 10.21 7.21
N THR A 214 -3.06 10.71 6.54
CA THR A 214 -3.10 12.03 5.93
C THR A 214 -3.98 11.98 4.69
N LEU A 215 -5.12 12.69 4.74
CA LEU A 215 -6.10 12.71 3.66
C LEU A 215 -5.82 13.89 2.73
N CYS A 216 -5.61 13.60 1.44
CA CYS A 216 -5.35 14.60 0.42
C CYS A 216 -6.42 14.52 -0.67
N ASN A 217 -7.11 15.64 -0.90
CA ASN A 217 -7.97 15.83 -2.07
C ASN A 217 -7.17 16.44 -3.23
N HIS A 218 -7.85 16.78 -4.33
CA HIS A 218 -7.19 17.36 -5.52
C HIS A 218 -6.49 18.71 -5.21
N SER A 219 -7.03 19.54 -4.31
CA SER A 219 -6.41 20.83 -3.97
C SER A 219 -5.19 20.68 -3.06
N ASP A 220 -5.13 19.63 -2.28
CA ASP A 220 -4.04 19.39 -1.33
C ASP A 220 -2.85 18.69 -1.98
N PHE A 221 -3.13 17.77 -2.92
CA PHE A 221 -2.11 16.96 -3.59
C PHE A 221 -2.53 16.68 -5.04
N ASP A 222 -2.26 17.64 -5.93
CA ASP A 222 -2.61 17.55 -7.35
C ASP A 222 -1.60 16.67 -8.11
N LEU A 223 -2.00 15.46 -8.47
CA LEU A 223 -1.18 14.53 -9.25
C LEU A 223 -0.77 15.07 -10.63
N THR A 224 -1.42 16.13 -11.14
CA THR A 224 -1.04 16.76 -12.41
C THR A 224 0.10 17.76 -12.25
N ALA A 225 0.38 18.23 -11.02
CA ALA A 225 1.46 19.16 -10.71
C ALA A 225 2.84 18.63 -11.11
N TYR A 226 3.84 19.51 -11.16
CA TYR A 226 5.23 19.11 -11.39
C TYR A 226 5.72 18.18 -10.28
N TYR A 227 6.66 17.30 -10.62
CA TYR A 227 7.24 16.35 -9.67
C TYR A 227 7.77 17.05 -8.41
N GLN A 228 8.53 18.15 -8.57
CA GLN A 228 9.09 18.88 -7.44
C GLN A 228 8.03 19.42 -6.48
N THR A 229 6.88 19.85 -6.99
CA THR A 229 5.76 20.29 -6.15
C THR A 229 5.24 19.15 -5.26
N LEU A 230 5.18 17.93 -5.81
CA LEU A 230 4.75 16.75 -5.04
C LEU A 230 5.84 16.30 -4.06
N GLU A 231 7.12 16.41 -4.45
CA GLU A 231 8.27 16.13 -3.59
C GLU A 231 8.28 17.04 -2.35
N ASP A 232 8.00 18.33 -2.55
CA ASP A 232 8.01 19.34 -1.49
C ASP A 232 6.71 19.43 -0.69
N ALA A 233 5.67 18.66 -1.06
CA ALA A 233 4.33 18.78 -0.47
C ALA A 233 4.26 18.31 0.99
N VAL A 234 5.05 17.31 1.35
CA VAL A 234 5.09 16.73 2.69
C VAL A 234 6.51 16.29 3.05
N ASN A 235 6.77 16.08 4.34
CA ASN A 235 8.01 15.43 4.79
C ASN A 235 7.87 13.90 4.58
N TRP A 236 8.35 13.39 3.47
CA TRP A 236 8.24 11.97 3.09
C TRP A 236 8.90 11.01 4.08
N ASP A 237 9.87 11.44 4.86
CA ASP A 237 10.54 10.62 5.90
C ASP A 237 9.58 10.16 7.01
N GLU A 238 8.41 10.80 7.12
CA GLU A 238 7.36 10.41 8.07
C GLU A 238 6.41 9.34 7.53
N TYR A 239 6.43 9.08 6.22
CA TYR A 239 5.48 8.18 5.57
C TYR A 239 6.12 6.82 5.26
N ALA A 240 5.29 5.78 5.30
CA ALA A 240 5.64 4.43 4.86
C ALA A 240 4.78 3.97 3.68
N VAL A 241 3.59 4.55 3.52
CA VAL A 241 2.60 4.11 2.53
C VAL A 241 1.96 5.31 1.84
N VAL A 242 1.81 5.21 0.52
CA VAL A 242 0.93 6.08 -0.27
C VAL A 242 -0.17 5.23 -0.88
N ILE A 243 -1.43 5.56 -0.56
CA ILE A 243 -2.61 4.94 -1.16
C ILE A 243 -3.18 5.90 -2.21
N ASN A 244 -3.04 5.55 -3.47
CA ASN A 244 -3.54 6.36 -4.58
C ASN A 244 -4.96 5.94 -4.97
N ALA A 245 -5.96 6.63 -4.43
CA ALA A 245 -7.37 6.54 -4.83
C ALA A 245 -7.80 7.66 -5.80
N ALA A 246 -6.89 8.55 -6.18
CA ALA A 246 -7.17 9.58 -7.18
C ALA A 246 -7.19 8.98 -8.59
N ALA A 247 -8.22 9.28 -9.35
CA ALA A 247 -8.36 8.86 -10.74
C ALA A 247 -9.31 9.77 -11.52
N TYR A 248 -9.05 9.91 -12.79
CA TYR A 248 -10.02 10.42 -13.77
C TYR A 248 -10.94 9.27 -14.16
N THR A 249 -12.21 9.30 -13.74
CA THR A 249 -13.15 8.17 -13.86
C THR A 249 -14.29 8.41 -14.87
N ALA A 250 -14.33 9.58 -15.52
CA ALA A 250 -15.34 9.89 -16.53
C ALA A 250 -15.01 9.18 -17.85
N VAL A 251 -15.34 7.89 -17.95
CA VAL A 251 -14.91 6.97 -19.02
C VAL A 251 -15.24 7.52 -20.42
N ASP A 252 -16.49 8.01 -20.65
CA ASP A 252 -16.89 8.55 -21.94
C ASP A 252 -16.20 9.87 -22.24
N HIS A 253 -16.02 10.72 -21.24
CA HIS A 253 -15.33 12.00 -21.39
C HIS A 253 -13.84 11.84 -21.64
N ALA A 254 -13.24 10.73 -21.17
CA ALA A 254 -11.84 10.41 -21.42
C ALA A 254 -11.51 10.28 -22.93
N GLU A 255 -12.49 9.96 -23.78
CA GLU A 255 -12.27 9.88 -25.23
C GLU A 255 -12.02 11.26 -25.88
N VAL A 256 -12.48 12.33 -25.26
CA VAL A 256 -12.30 13.70 -25.74
C VAL A 256 -11.31 14.50 -24.90
N ASP A 257 -11.28 14.29 -23.58
CA ASP A 257 -10.35 14.96 -22.65
C ASP A 257 -9.15 14.06 -22.31
N ARG A 258 -8.50 13.59 -23.36
CA ARG A 258 -7.38 12.64 -23.27
C ARG A 258 -6.19 13.20 -22.48
N ALA A 259 -5.92 14.47 -22.60
CA ALA A 259 -4.79 15.11 -21.94
C ALA A 259 -4.94 15.08 -20.42
N GLN A 260 -6.10 15.46 -19.88
CA GLN A 260 -6.37 15.45 -18.46
C GLN A 260 -6.46 14.01 -17.93
N CYS A 261 -7.14 13.12 -18.66
CA CYS A 261 -7.21 11.71 -18.31
C CYS A 261 -5.81 11.08 -18.18
N TRP A 262 -4.93 11.35 -19.14
CA TRP A 262 -3.53 10.87 -19.12
C TRP A 262 -2.71 11.49 -17.98
N ALA A 263 -2.87 12.79 -17.75
CA ALA A 263 -2.16 13.51 -16.69
C ALA A 263 -2.44 12.89 -15.30
N VAL A 264 -3.73 12.56 -15.04
CA VAL A 264 -4.16 11.99 -13.76
C VAL A 264 -3.86 10.49 -13.67
N ASN A 265 -4.23 9.70 -14.69
CA ASN A 265 -4.23 8.24 -14.62
C ASN A 265 -2.88 7.58 -14.99
N ALA A 266 -2.03 8.26 -15.73
CA ALA A 266 -0.74 7.74 -16.18
C ALA A 266 0.45 8.54 -15.61
N ALA A 267 0.52 9.85 -15.90
CA ALA A 267 1.64 10.68 -15.46
C ALA A 267 1.67 10.87 -13.92
N GLY A 268 0.50 11.00 -13.29
CA GLY A 268 0.38 11.06 -11.83
C GLY A 268 0.97 9.84 -11.13
N PRO A 269 0.50 8.61 -11.43
CA PRO A 269 1.09 7.37 -10.93
C PRO A 269 2.58 7.23 -11.20
N ALA A 270 3.08 7.68 -12.37
CA ALA A 270 4.52 7.67 -12.65
C ALA A 270 5.32 8.56 -11.69
N LYS A 271 4.77 9.72 -11.29
CA LYS A 271 5.39 10.58 -10.28
C LYS A 271 5.34 9.94 -8.90
N LEU A 272 4.22 9.31 -8.52
CA LEU A 272 4.11 8.55 -7.26
C LEU A 272 5.09 7.38 -7.22
N ALA A 273 5.28 6.66 -8.31
CA ALA A 273 6.26 5.58 -8.42
C ALA A 273 7.69 6.10 -8.16
N ARG A 274 8.02 7.28 -8.70
CA ARG A 274 9.30 7.93 -8.46
C ARG A 274 9.46 8.37 -6.99
N LEU A 275 8.44 8.98 -6.39
CA LEU A 275 8.41 9.33 -4.97
C LEU A 275 8.62 8.08 -4.10
N ALA A 276 7.86 7.03 -4.37
CA ALA A 276 7.96 5.78 -3.64
C ALA A 276 9.36 5.15 -3.72
N THR A 277 10.00 5.23 -4.88
CA THR A 277 11.37 4.73 -5.06
C THR A 277 12.38 5.57 -4.28
N ASN A 278 12.23 6.90 -4.29
CA ASN A 278 13.16 7.81 -3.61
C ASN A 278 13.06 7.75 -2.08
N HIS A 279 11.85 7.48 -1.56
CA HIS A 279 11.55 7.49 -0.12
C HIS A 279 11.20 6.12 0.45
N ASP A 280 11.47 5.04 -0.30
CA ASP A 280 11.23 3.64 0.11
C ASP A 280 9.78 3.35 0.57
N LEU A 281 8.78 4.01 -0.07
CA LEU A 281 7.37 3.89 0.28
C LEU A 281 6.73 2.65 -0.35
N THR A 282 5.74 2.09 0.33
CA THR A 282 4.79 1.15 -0.28
C THR A 282 3.69 1.93 -1.00
N VAL A 283 3.40 1.59 -2.26
CA VAL A 283 2.30 2.19 -3.03
C VAL A 283 1.16 1.22 -3.16
N VAL A 284 -0.04 1.65 -2.75
CA VAL A 284 -1.28 0.99 -3.14
C VAL A 284 -1.92 1.82 -4.26
N HIS A 285 -2.20 1.20 -5.40
CA HIS A 285 -2.79 1.87 -6.55
C HIS A 285 -4.05 1.15 -7.02
N PHE A 286 -5.17 1.87 -7.11
CA PHE A 286 -6.40 1.30 -7.63
C PHE A 286 -6.46 1.42 -9.15
N SER A 287 -6.67 0.29 -9.79
CA SER A 287 -6.81 0.13 -11.23
C SER A 287 -8.21 -0.40 -11.58
N THR A 288 -8.39 -0.88 -12.78
CA THR A 288 -9.69 -1.23 -13.34
C THR A 288 -9.62 -2.49 -14.21
N ASP A 289 -10.75 -3.19 -14.34
CA ASP A 289 -11.00 -4.23 -15.33
C ASP A 289 -10.88 -3.72 -16.78
N TYR A 290 -11.05 -2.41 -17.01
CA TYR A 290 -10.91 -1.78 -18.35
C TYR A 290 -9.50 -1.85 -18.92
N VAL A 291 -8.50 -2.32 -18.16
CA VAL A 291 -7.17 -2.63 -18.70
C VAL A 291 -7.18 -3.87 -19.61
N PHE A 292 -8.24 -4.67 -19.55
CA PHE A 292 -8.44 -5.84 -20.39
C PHE A 292 -9.38 -5.55 -21.57
N SER A 293 -9.38 -6.40 -22.60
CA SER A 293 -10.33 -6.26 -23.75
C SER A 293 -11.78 -6.52 -23.31
N GLY A 294 -11.97 -7.40 -22.32
CA GLY A 294 -13.29 -7.86 -21.89
C GLY A 294 -13.98 -8.83 -22.85
N ASP A 295 -13.28 -9.37 -23.84
CA ASP A 295 -13.83 -10.34 -24.81
C ASP A 295 -13.59 -11.80 -24.38
N ALA A 296 -12.60 -12.04 -23.54
CA ALA A 296 -12.28 -13.39 -23.09
C ALA A 296 -13.34 -13.91 -22.08
N PRO A 297 -13.77 -15.17 -22.20
CA PRO A 297 -14.69 -15.77 -21.26
C PRO A 297 -13.97 -16.07 -19.92
N GLY A 298 -14.76 -16.14 -18.83
CA GLY A 298 -14.25 -16.46 -17.49
C GLY A 298 -13.60 -15.27 -16.79
N ASP A 299 -13.08 -15.53 -15.60
CA ASP A 299 -12.50 -14.49 -14.76
C ASP A 299 -11.10 -14.11 -15.28
N GLN A 300 -10.82 -12.82 -15.37
CA GLN A 300 -9.52 -12.27 -15.77
C GLN A 300 -8.59 -12.29 -14.55
N ASP A 301 -7.45 -12.95 -14.66
CA ASP A 301 -6.43 -12.99 -13.61
C ASP A 301 -5.36 -11.89 -13.81
N GLU A 302 -4.40 -11.83 -12.90
CA GLU A 302 -3.32 -10.83 -12.91
C GLU A 302 -2.36 -11.00 -14.09
N ASN A 303 -2.30 -12.20 -14.70
CA ASN A 303 -1.44 -12.55 -15.84
C ASN A 303 -2.15 -12.34 -17.18
N THR A 304 -3.46 -12.06 -17.17
CA THR A 304 -4.22 -11.77 -18.38
C THR A 304 -3.58 -10.58 -19.11
N PRO A 305 -3.29 -10.68 -20.42
CA PRO A 305 -2.67 -9.62 -21.18
C PRO A 305 -3.47 -8.32 -21.14
N ILE A 306 -2.79 -7.21 -20.89
CA ILE A 306 -3.36 -5.86 -20.97
C ILE A 306 -3.69 -5.53 -22.43
N ALA A 307 -4.98 -5.23 -22.70
CA ALA A 307 -5.49 -4.92 -24.04
C ALA A 307 -6.72 -3.99 -23.95
N PRO A 308 -6.55 -2.75 -23.46
CA PRO A 308 -7.68 -1.83 -23.22
C PRO A 308 -8.40 -1.44 -24.51
N SER A 309 -9.73 -1.43 -24.49
CA SER A 309 -10.58 -1.09 -25.64
C SER A 309 -10.99 0.38 -25.71
N ASN A 310 -10.60 1.20 -24.72
CA ASN A 310 -10.91 2.62 -24.64
C ASN A 310 -9.77 3.43 -24.03
N PHE A 311 -9.82 4.76 -24.13
CA PHE A 311 -8.73 5.62 -23.65
C PHE A 311 -8.59 5.63 -22.12
N TYR A 312 -9.71 5.55 -21.39
CA TYR A 312 -9.66 5.41 -19.92
C TYR A 312 -8.86 4.18 -19.51
N GLY A 313 -9.19 3.00 -20.06
CA GLY A 313 -8.48 1.76 -19.80
C GLY A 313 -6.99 1.86 -20.17
N ALA A 314 -6.68 2.47 -21.34
CA ALA A 314 -5.28 2.68 -21.75
C ALA A 314 -4.52 3.58 -20.78
N SER A 315 -5.13 4.65 -20.28
CA SER A 315 -4.52 5.55 -19.30
C SER A 315 -4.27 4.86 -17.95
N LYS A 316 -5.21 4.03 -17.48
CA LYS A 316 -5.06 3.25 -16.26
C LYS A 316 -3.97 2.17 -16.40
N ALA A 317 -3.92 1.48 -17.54
CA ALA A 317 -2.88 0.49 -17.83
C ALA A 317 -1.47 1.10 -17.86
N ALA A 318 -1.33 2.34 -18.35
CA ALA A 318 -0.07 3.07 -18.31
C ALA A 318 0.34 3.41 -16.85
N GLY A 319 -0.64 3.78 -16.02
CA GLY A 319 -0.44 3.97 -14.57
C GLY A 319 0.00 2.69 -13.87
N ASP A 320 -0.67 1.56 -14.12
CA ASP A 320 -0.29 0.23 -13.62
C ASP A 320 1.17 -0.09 -13.96
N THR A 321 1.55 0.13 -15.23
CA THR A 321 2.92 -0.13 -15.70
C THR A 321 3.96 0.72 -14.95
N ALA A 322 3.64 1.99 -14.69
CA ALA A 322 4.54 2.87 -13.95
C ALA A 322 4.70 2.44 -12.47
N ILE A 323 3.59 2.11 -11.81
CA ILE A 323 3.62 1.63 -10.41
C ILE A 323 4.32 0.28 -10.30
N ALA A 324 4.17 -0.63 -11.26
CA ALA A 324 4.81 -1.94 -11.27
C ALA A 324 6.36 -1.87 -11.33
N LEU A 325 6.93 -0.71 -11.65
CA LEU A 325 8.38 -0.49 -11.58
C LEU A 325 8.87 -0.27 -10.15
N THR A 326 8.01 0.08 -9.21
CA THR A 326 8.38 0.16 -7.79
C THR A 326 8.46 -1.24 -7.19
N THR A 327 9.30 -1.42 -6.19
CA THR A 327 9.43 -2.73 -5.54
C THR A 327 8.32 -3.05 -4.57
N LYS A 328 7.86 -2.03 -3.84
CA LYS A 328 6.85 -2.15 -2.79
C LYS A 328 5.54 -1.61 -3.32
N HIS A 329 4.74 -2.45 -4.01
CA HIS A 329 3.47 -2.00 -4.56
C HIS A 329 2.38 -3.06 -4.48
N TYR A 330 1.15 -2.58 -4.28
CA TYR A 330 -0.08 -3.32 -4.50
C TYR A 330 -0.90 -2.58 -5.56
N ILE A 331 -1.08 -3.17 -6.74
CA ILE A 331 -2.00 -2.68 -7.76
C ILE A 331 -3.28 -3.48 -7.62
N VAL A 332 -4.36 -2.83 -7.18
CA VAL A 332 -5.66 -3.46 -6.99
C VAL A 332 -6.53 -3.14 -8.20
N ARG A 333 -6.67 -4.08 -9.13
CA ARG A 333 -7.61 -3.98 -10.26
C ARG A 333 -9.00 -4.31 -9.75
N THR A 334 -9.94 -3.40 -9.94
CA THR A 334 -11.32 -3.55 -9.47
C THR A 334 -12.32 -3.23 -10.56
N SER A 335 -13.58 -3.58 -10.35
CA SER A 335 -14.69 -3.34 -11.30
C SER A 335 -15.92 -2.85 -10.55
N TRP A 336 -16.79 -2.07 -11.21
CA TRP A 336 -18.16 -1.74 -10.80
C TRP A 336 -18.27 -1.28 -9.34
N VAL A 337 -17.47 -0.27 -8.99
CA VAL A 337 -17.35 0.23 -7.61
C VAL A 337 -18.64 0.90 -7.14
N VAL A 338 -19.09 0.51 -5.95
CA VAL A 338 -20.23 1.06 -5.22
C VAL A 338 -19.74 1.59 -3.88
N GLY A 339 -19.98 2.87 -3.61
CA GLY A 339 -19.62 3.53 -2.36
C GLY A 339 -20.56 4.72 -2.12
N ASP A 340 -20.20 5.57 -1.17
CA ASP A 340 -20.98 6.76 -0.86
C ASP A 340 -21.05 7.73 -2.03
N GLY A 341 -22.24 8.32 -2.26
CA GLY A 341 -22.50 9.29 -3.30
C GLY A 341 -23.13 8.68 -4.54
N LYS A 342 -22.94 9.34 -5.70
CA LYS A 342 -23.60 8.95 -6.94
C LYS A 342 -22.94 7.73 -7.56
N ASN A 343 -23.71 6.65 -7.72
CA ASN A 343 -23.29 5.43 -8.40
C ASN A 343 -24.48 4.75 -9.09
N PHE A 344 -24.24 3.59 -9.73
CA PHE A 344 -25.29 2.84 -10.42
C PHE A 344 -26.43 2.44 -9.47
N VAL A 345 -26.11 1.89 -8.28
CA VAL A 345 -27.11 1.41 -7.33
C VAL A 345 -27.97 2.55 -6.80
N THR A 346 -27.37 3.68 -6.41
CA THR A 346 -28.14 4.86 -5.95
C THR A 346 -29.04 5.41 -7.06
N THR A 347 -28.61 5.33 -8.32
CA THR A 347 -29.44 5.72 -9.46
C THR A 347 -30.62 4.78 -9.62
N MET A 348 -30.43 3.46 -9.51
CA MET A 348 -31.50 2.46 -9.63
C MET A 348 -32.50 2.55 -8.47
N VAL A 349 -32.06 2.79 -7.24
CA VAL A 349 -32.94 3.03 -6.09
C VAL A 349 -33.84 4.24 -6.33
N ARG A 350 -33.28 5.35 -6.81
CA ARG A 350 -34.05 6.56 -7.14
C ARG A 350 -35.09 6.29 -8.24
N LEU A 351 -34.73 5.53 -9.28
CA LEU A 351 -35.64 5.15 -10.37
C LEU A 351 -36.75 4.22 -9.86
N ALA A 352 -36.44 3.26 -8.99
CA ALA A 352 -37.43 2.41 -8.37
C ALA A 352 -38.45 3.23 -7.53
N GLN A 353 -37.96 4.13 -6.70
CA GLN A 353 -38.83 5.01 -5.87
C GLN A 353 -39.70 5.95 -6.70
N SER A 354 -39.24 6.38 -7.88
CA SER A 354 -40.04 7.22 -8.79
C SER A 354 -41.03 6.45 -9.67
N GLY A 355 -41.09 5.11 -9.57
CA GLY A 355 -41.92 4.28 -10.42
C GLY A 355 -41.47 4.22 -11.89
N ALA A 356 -40.20 4.51 -12.16
CA ALA A 356 -39.67 4.50 -13.53
C ALA A 356 -39.45 3.07 -14.05
N HIS A 357 -39.52 2.93 -15.37
CA HIS A 357 -39.26 1.68 -16.11
C HIS A 357 -37.96 1.81 -16.94
N PRO A 358 -36.77 1.65 -16.32
CA PRO A 358 -35.51 1.81 -17.03
C PRO A 358 -35.22 0.64 -17.97
N ALA A 359 -34.54 0.96 -19.09
CA ALA A 359 -33.89 -0.04 -19.92
C ALA A 359 -32.40 -0.08 -19.57
N VAL A 360 -31.91 -1.23 -19.15
CA VAL A 360 -30.56 -1.42 -18.61
C VAL A 360 -29.81 -2.47 -19.43
N VAL A 361 -28.51 -2.28 -19.62
CA VAL A 361 -27.65 -3.15 -20.43
C VAL A 361 -27.60 -4.58 -19.86
N ASN A 362 -27.76 -5.58 -20.71
CA ASN A 362 -27.82 -7.00 -20.33
C ASN A 362 -26.72 -7.88 -20.94
N ASP A 363 -25.82 -7.31 -21.76
CA ASP A 363 -24.70 -7.97 -22.45
C ASP A 363 -23.32 -7.58 -21.90
N GLN A 364 -23.29 -6.90 -20.75
CA GLN A 364 -22.08 -6.67 -19.95
C GLN A 364 -22.24 -7.39 -18.61
N VAL A 365 -21.25 -8.20 -18.23
CA VAL A 365 -21.31 -9.10 -17.07
C VAL A 365 -20.15 -8.80 -16.12
N GLY A 366 -20.42 -8.78 -14.82
CA GLY A 366 -19.43 -8.51 -13.78
C GLY A 366 -19.98 -8.74 -12.37
N ARG A 367 -19.25 -8.30 -11.37
CA ARG A 367 -19.63 -8.26 -9.96
C ARG A 367 -19.54 -6.85 -9.45
N LEU A 368 -20.43 -6.46 -8.55
CA LEU A 368 -20.27 -5.21 -7.80
C LEU A 368 -19.05 -5.29 -6.87
N THR A 369 -18.43 -4.16 -6.61
CA THR A 369 -17.34 -4.02 -5.65
C THR A 369 -17.65 -2.89 -4.69
N PHE A 370 -17.87 -3.20 -3.43
CA PHE A 370 -18.15 -2.18 -2.42
C PHE A 370 -16.87 -1.54 -1.93
N SER A 371 -16.84 -0.21 -1.88
CA SER A 371 -15.64 0.57 -1.50
C SER A 371 -15.16 0.25 -0.08
N THR A 372 -16.06 -0.10 0.83
CA THR A 372 -15.73 -0.57 2.18
C THR A 372 -14.93 -1.88 2.17
N ASP A 373 -15.29 -2.82 1.27
CA ASP A 373 -14.59 -4.08 1.15
C ASP A 373 -13.23 -3.91 0.43
N ILE A 374 -13.12 -2.94 -0.50
CA ILE A 374 -11.83 -2.51 -1.07
C ILE A 374 -10.91 -1.99 0.06
N ALA A 375 -11.43 -1.15 0.95
CA ALA A 375 -10.65 -0.59 2.05
C ALA A 375 -10.20 -1.68 3.04
N GLN A 376 -11.07 -2.65 3.36
CA GLN A 376 -10.71 -3.79 4.20
C GLN A 376 -9.64 -4.69 3.55
N ALA A 377 -9.77 -5.00 2.26
CA ALA A 377 -8.77 -5.76 1.51
C ALA A 377 -7.42 -5.01 1.47
N THR A 378 -7.45 -3.68 1.31
CA THR A 378 -6.25 -2.84 1.36
C THR A 378 -5.58 -2.93 2.73
N ALA A 379 -6.35 -2.82 3.81
CA ALA A 379 -5.83 -2.95 5.18
C ALA A 379 -5.23 -4.34 5.41
N HIS A 380 -5.90 -5.41 4.93
CA HIS A 380 -5.38 -6.76 5.02
C HIS A 380 -4.04 -6.92 4.31
N LEU A 381 -3.90 -6.40 3.07
CA LEU A 381 -2.65 -6.46 2.31
C LEU A 381 -1.51 -5.69 3.00
N LEU A 382 -1.82 -4.55 3.62
CA LEU A 382 -0.83 -3.73 4.32
C LEU A 382 -0.45 -4.28 5.71
N ALA A 383 -1.37 -4.97 6.39
CA ALA A 383 -1.12 -5.52 7.73
C ALA A 383 -0.36 -6.85 7.69
N GLY A 384 -0.43 -7.61 6.58
CA GLY A 384 0.22 -8.90 6.40
C GLY A 384 1.51 -8.83 5.60
N GLU A 385 2.33 -9.87 5.70
CA GLU A 385 3.51 -10.06 4.83
C GLU A 385 3.09 -10.73 3.50
N HIS A 386 2.20 -10.07 2.75
CA HIS A 386 1.71 -10.59 1.47
C HIS A 386 2.62 -10.16 0.31
N PRO A 387 2.79 -11.02 -0.72
CA PRO A 387 3.62 -10.69 -1.86
C PRO A 387 3.14 -9.41 -2.56
N TYR A 388 4.06 -8.48 -2.81
CA TYR A 388 3.78 -7.33 -3.66
C TYR A 388 3.37 -7.72 -5.07
N GLY A 389 2.68 -6.84 -5.77
CA GLY A 389 2.27 -7.03 -7.15
C GLY A 389 0.81 -6.66 -7.43
N VAL A 390 0.28 -7.20 -8.53
CA VAL A 390 -1.10 -6.96 -8.97
C VAL A 390 -2.05 -7.93 -8.29
N TYR A 391 -3.25 -7.46 -7.92
CA TYR A 391 -4.34 -8.24 -7.36
C TYR A 391 -5.64 -7.87 -8.06
N GLY A 392 -6.40 -8.87 -8.51
CA GLY A 392 -7.79 -8.71 -8.90
C GLY A 392 -8.68 -8.64 -7.64
N PHE A 393 -9.60 -7.68 -7.60
CA PHE A 393 -10.52 -7.54 -6.46
C PHE A 393 -11.92 -7.10 -6.91
N SER A 394 -12.91 -7.90 -6.57
CA SER A 394 -14.34 -7.55 -6.50
C SER A 394 -14.97 -8.25 -5.30
N ASN A 395 -16.21 -7.94 -4.98
CA ASN A 395 -16.95 -8.81 -4.08
C ASN A 395 -17.15 -10.19 -4.71
N GLY A 396 -17.26 -11.22 -3.88
CA GLY A 396 -17.57 -12.60 -4.30
C GLY A 396 -18.99 -12.75 -4.83
N GLY A 397 -19.34 -13.96 -5.26
CA GLY A 397 -20.68 -14.28 -5.78
C GLY A 397 -20.69 -14.53 -7.29
N GLN A 398 -21.87 -14.85 -7.82
CA GLN A 398 -22.03 -15.13 -9.25
C GLN A 398 -22.04 -13.83 -10.06
N PRO A 399 -21.30 -13.77 -11.19
CA PRO A 399 -21.38 -12.64 -12.09
C PRO A 399 -22.79 -12.43 -12.63
N GLN A 400 -23.19 -11.17 -12.77
CA GLN A 400 -24.52 -10.78 -13.28
C GLN A 400 -24.38 -9.62 -14.28
N SER A 401 -25.39 -9.47 -15.16
CA SER A 401 -25.47 -8.29 -16.02
C SER A 401 -25.98 -7.06 -15.24
N TRP A 402 -25.71 -5.86 -15.75
CA TRP A 402 -26.28 -4.63 -15.19
C TRP A 402 -27.80 -4.69 -15.05
N ALA A 403 -28.51 -5.26 -16.04
CA ALA A 403 -29.97 -5.44 -15.98
C ALA A 403 -30.40 -6.39 -14.86
N GLN A 404 -29.67 -7.46 -14.61
CA GLN A 404 -29.95 -8.40 -13.52
C GLN A 404 -29.70 -7.74 -12.16
N ILE A 405 -28.58 -7.01 -12.01
CA ILE A 405 -28.30 -6.24 -10.79
C ILE A 405 -29.36 -5.17 -10.55
N ALA A 406 -29.80 -4.44 -11.59
CA ALA A 406 -30.88 -3.46 -11.48
C ALA A 406 -32.19 -4.08 -10.98
N ARG A 407 -32.54 -5.29 -11.46
CA ARG A 407 -33.71 -6.04 -10.96
C ARG A 407 -33.58 -6.38 -9.48
N ARG A 408 -32.39 -6.79 -9.02
CA ARG A 408 -32.12 -7.04 -7.59
C ARG A 408 -32.26 -5.77 -6.74
N VAL A 409 -31.79 -4.60 -7.28
CA VAL A 409 -32.00 -3.31 -6.59
C VAL A 409 -33.49 -3.00 -6.43
N PHE A 410 -34.30 -3.20 -7.48
CA PHE A 410 -35.74 -2.97 -7.44
C PHE A 410 -36.42 -3.91 -6.43
N GLU A 411 -36.05 -5.20 -6.42
CA GLU A 411 -36.54 -6.20 -5.47
C GLU A 411 -36.22 -5.79 -4.02
N PHE A 412 -34.99 -5.40 -3.71
CA PHE A 412 -34.60 -4.95 -2.38
C PHE A 412 -35.24 -3.63 -1.98
N ALA A 413 -35.53 -2.76 -2.96
CA ALA A 413 -36.34 -1.54 -2.75
C ALA A 413 -37.84 -1.80 -2.66
N ARG A 414 -38.31 -3.08 -2.72
CA ARG A 414 -39.69 -3.52 -2.69
C ARG A 414 -40.55 -2.98 -3.85
N VAL A 415 -39.95 -2.87 -5.03
CA VAL A 415 -40.59 -2.47 -6.30
C VAL A 415 -40.51 -3.66 -7.26
N ASP A 416 -41.51 -3.82 -8.12
CA ASP A 416 -41.58 -4.94 -9.09
C ASP A 416 -40.32 -4.94 -10.00
N PRO A 417 -39.46 -5.99 -9.95
CA PRO A 417 -38.26 -6.10 -10.76
C PRO A 417 -38.54 -6.17 -12.27
N ASN A 418 -39.76 -6.50 -12.69
CA ASN A 418 -40.19 -6.53 -14.09
C ASN A 418 -40.26 -5.13 -14.73
N TYR A 419 -40.21 -4.06 -13.92
CA TYR A 419 -40.09 -2.69 -14.44
C TYR A 419 -38.72 -2.46 -15.11
N VAL A 420 -37.72 -3.29 -14.86
CA VAL A 420 -36.41 -3.20 -15.49
C VAL A 420 -36.37 -4.02 -16.77
N ALA A 421 -36.39 -3.36 -17.93
CA ALA A 421 -36.19 -3.99 -19.22
C ALA A 421 -34.69 -4.17 -19.53
N GLY A 422 -34.31 -5.32 -20.15
CA GLY A 422 -32.96 -5.49 -20.70
C GLY A 422 -32.83 -4.86 -22.06
N CYS A 423 -31.64 -4.33 -22.39
CA CYS A 423 -31.29 -3.90 -23.75
C CYS A 423 -29.80 -4.25 -24.03
N SER A 424 -29.42 -4.32 -25.30
CA SER A 424 -28.01 -4.47 -25.66
C SER A 424 -27.22 -3.16 -25.45
N THR A 425 -25.90 -3.26 -25.37
CA THR A 425 -24.99 -2.09 -25.34
C THR A 425 -25.22 -1.17 -26.55
N GLU A 426 -25.45 -1.75 -27.74
CA GLU A 426 -25.71 -1.01 -28.99
C GLU A 426 -27.02 -0.24 -28.93
N GLU A 427 -28.12 -0.90 -28.49
CA GLU A 427 -29.42 -0.27 -28.28
C GLU A 427 -29.36 0.86 -27.27
N TYR A 428 -28.63 0.67 -26.18
CA TYR A 428 -28.39 1.71 -25.15
C TYR A 428 -27.66 2.91 -25.76
N ALA A 429 -26.56 2.67 -26.47
CA ALA A 429 -25.78 3.71 -27.14
C ALA A 429 -26.62 4.52 -28.16
N ALA A 430 -27.45 3.85 -28.95
CA ALA A 430 -28.34 4.51 -29.91
C ALA A 430 -29.36 5.43 -29.20
N ARG A 431 -29.92 5.01 -28.06
CA ARG A 431 -30.85 5.84 -27.27
C ARG A 431 -30.19 7.08 -26.69
N VAL A 432 -28.99 6.92 -26.10
CA VAL A 432 -28.23 8.06 -25.54
C VAL A 432 -27.88 9.07 -26.63
N SER A 433 -27.44 8.60 -27.79
CA SER A 433 -27.13 9.48 -28.95
C SER A 433 -28.35 10.23 -29.46
N ALA A 434 -29.52 9.57 -29.54
CA ALA A 434 -30.78 10.21 -29.97
C ALA A 434 -31.21 11.29 -28.93
N GLN A 435 -31.11 11.04 -27.64
CA GLN A 435 -31.45 12.01 -26.60
C GLN A 435 -30.52 13.23 -26.62
N ALA A 436 -29.22 13.04 -26.85
CA ALA A 436 -28.24 14.11 -26.93
C ALA A 436 -28.55 15.04 -28.14
N SER A 437 -28.98 14.48 -29.26
CA SER A 437 -29.33 15.23 -30.47
C SER A 437 -30.59 16.11 -30.30
N THR A 438 -31.52 15.72 -29.43
CA THR A 438 -32.74 16.48 -29.14
C THR A 438 -32.54 17.57 -28.07
N ALA A 439 -31.55 17.43 -27.19
CA ALA A 439 -31.36 18.34 -26.06
C ALA A 439 -30.59 19.62 -26.39
N SER A 440 -29.85 19.70 -27.50
CA SER A 440 -29.11 20.92 -27.89
C SER A 440 -28.92 21.02 -29.42
N PRO A 441 -29.89 21.59 -30.14
CA PRO A 441 -29.77 21.79 -31.59
C PRO A 441 -28.68 22.79 -32.01
N THR A 442 -28.08 23.52 -31.06
CA THR A 442 -27.11 24.60 -31.30
C THR A 442 -25.68 24.27 -30.86
N ALA A 443 -25.42 23.08 -30.35
CA ALA A 443 -24.06 22.69 -29.95
C ALA A 443 -23.19 22.41 -31.19
N THR A 444 -22.17 23.23 -31.39
CA THR A 444 -21.19 23.11 -32.49
C THR A 444 -20.16 21.98 -32.26
N ALA A 445 -20.15 21.37 -31.09
CA ALA A 445 -19.29 20.22 -30.81
C ALA A 445 -20.12 18.91 -30.88
N PRO A 446 -19.63 17.86 -31.55
CA PRO A 446 -20.30 16.56 -31.54
C PRO A 446 -20.37 16.03 -30.06
N ALA A 447 -21.54 15.47 -29.71
CA ALA A 447 -21.66 14.76 -28.43
C ALA A 447 -20.55 13.68 -28.35
N PRO A 448 -19.90 13.51 -27.21
CA PRO A 448 -18.86 12.47 -27.06
C PRO A 448 -19.49 11.11 -27.38
N SER A 449 -18.84 10.35 -28.26
CA SER A 449 -19.24 8.97 -28.53
C SER A 449 -19.02 8.18 -27.22
N LEU A 450 -19.96 7.29 -26.89
CA LEU A 450 -19.78 6.40 -25.77
C LEU A 450 -18.50 5.56 -25.95
N ALA A 451 -17.67 5.50 -24.94
CA ALA A 451 -16.48 4.66 -24.94
C ALA A 451 -16.88 3.17 -25.02
N VAL A 452 -16.09 2.36 -25.70
CA VAL A 452 -16.29 0.92 -25.75
C VAL A 452 -16.11 0.34 -24.33
N ARG A 453 -17.06 -0.45 -23.89
CA ARG A 453 -17.02 -1.09 -22.57
C ARG A 453 -16.73 -2.58 -22.68
N PRO A 454 -15.96 -3.17 -21.73
CA PRO A 454 -15.78 -4.61 -21.64
C PRO A 454 -17.12 -5.33 -21.54
N LYS A 455 -17.31 -6.41 -22.30
CA LYS A 455 -18.48 -7.30 -22.14
C LYS A 455 -18.35 -8.15 -20.89
N ASN A 456 -17.12 -8.48 -20.50
CA ASN A 456 -16.77 -9.25 -19.32
C ASN A 456 -15.86 -8.42 -18.41
N SER A 457 -16.37 -8.05 -17.23
CA SER A 457 -15.68 -7.33 -16.15
C SER A 457 -15.36 -8.24 -14.95
N CYS A 458 -15.38 -9.56 -15.14
CA CYS A 458 -15.11 -10.52 -14.07
C CYS A 458 -13.63 -10.63 -13.79
N LEU A 459 -13.23 -10.41 -12.53
CA LEU A 459 -11.86 -10.52 -12.06
C LEU A 459 -11.70 -11.79 -11.22
N SER A 460 -10.57 -12.48 -11.39
CA SER A 460 -10.20 -13.60 -10.53
C SER A 460 -9.92 -13.11 -9.10
N LEU A 461 -10.46 -13.81 -8.12
CA LEU A 461 -10.27 -13.54 -6.70
C LEU A 461 -9.21 -14.48 -6.09
N ALA A 462 -8.72 -15.46 -6.84
CA ALA A 462 -7.87 -16.54 -6.34
C ALA A 462 -6.61 -16.02 -5.62
N LYS A 463 -6.00 -14.95 -6.13
CA LYS A 463 -4.79 -14.39 -5.52
C LYS A 463 -5.05 -13.69 -4.20
N ILE A 464 -6.12 -12.89 -4.09
CA ILE A 464 -6.46 -12.24 -2.83
C ILE A 464 -6.97 -13.26 -1.81
N GLU A 465 -7.73 -14.28 -2.23
CA GLU A 465 -8.19 -15.37 -1.37
C GLU A 465 -7.02 -16.21 -0.84
N ALA A 466 -5.98 -16.41 -1.63
CA ALA A 466 -4.76 -17.10 -1.19
C ALA A 466 -4.01 -16.35 -0.07
N THR A 467 -4.27 -15.05 0.13
CA THR A 467 -3.75 -14.29 1.28
C THR A 467 -4.55 -14.52 2.57
N GLY A 468 -5.67 -15.23 2.49
CA GLY A 468 -6.60 -15.44 3.59
C GLY A 468 -7.75 -14.42 3.65
N PHE A 469 -7.79 -13.44 2.76
CA PHE A 469 -8.92 -12.51 2.66
C PHE A 469 -10.02 -13.09 1.77
N ILE A 470 -11.20 -13.34 2.33
CA ILE A 470 -12.36 -13.84 1.57
C ILE A 470 -13.28 -12.66 1.29
N PRO A 471 -13.41 -12.23 0.01
CA PRO A 471 -14.31 -11.14 -0.34
C PRO A 471 -15.79 -11.51 -0.01
N PRO A 472 -16.53 -10.64 0.71
CA PRO A 472 -17.96 -10.86 0.96
C PRO A 472 -18.76 -10.97 -0.34
N LEU A 473 -19.93 -11.62 -0.29
CA LEU A 473 -20.81 -11.73 -1.47
C LEU A 473 -21.38 -10.36 -1.84
N TRP A 474 -21.37 -10.01 -3.13
CA TRP A 474 -21.90 -8.75 -3.60
C TRP A 474 -23.42 -8.61 -3.37
N GLU A 475 -24.16 -9.73 -3.43
CA GLU A 475 -25.60 -9.76 -3.18
C GLU A 475 -25.94 -9.31 -1.75
N ASP A 476 -25.22 -9.83 -0.76
CA ASP A 476 -25.44 -9.50 0.66
C ASP A 476 -25.15 -8.01 0.91
N ARG A 477 -24.04 -7.50 0.35
CA ARG A 477 -23.68 -6.09 0.43
C ARG A 477 -24.69 -5.19 -0.28
N LEU A 478 -25.19 -5.62 -1.43
CA LEU A 478 -26.21 -4.87 -2.17
C LEU A 478 -27.51 -4.76 -1.37
N GLU A 479 -27.95 -5.85 -0.76
CA GLU A 479 -29.15 -5.83 0.07
C GLU A 479 -29.02 -4.85 1.25
N GLU A 480 -27.92 -4.93 1.98
CA GLU A 480 -27.60 -4.01 3.08
C GLU A 480 -27.57 -2.55 2.61
N TYR A 481 -26.87 -2.29 1.50
CA TYR A 481 -26.70 -0.95 0.96
C TYR A 481 -28.03 -0.34 0.51
N VAL A 482 -28.85 -1.09 -0.21
CA VAL A 482 -30.18 -0.64 -0.67
C VAL A 482 -31.12 -0.38 0.51
N ARG A 483 -31.13 -1.24 1.53
CA ARG A 483 -31.93 -1.01 2.76
C ARG A 483 -31.57 0.30 3.44
N ASN A 484 -30.28 0.56 3.60
CA ASN A 484 -29.80 1.80 4.23
C ASN A 484 -30.22 3.05 3.43
N LEU A 485 -30.16 2.99 2.09
CA LEU A 485 -30.60 4.09 1.23
C LEU A 485 -32.10 4.36 1.35
N VAL A 486 -32.92 3.30 1.39
CA VAL A 486 -34.40 3.43 1.49
C VAL A 486 -34.81 3.98 2.86
N VAL A 487 -34.16 3.55 3.94
CA VAL A 487 -34.43 4.06 5.30
C VAL A 487 -34.03 5.54 5.40
N SER A 488 -32.87 5.92 4.90
CA SER A 488 -32.38 7.30 4.94
C SER A 488 -33.30 8.25 4.14
N SER A 489 -33.80 7.83 2.99
CA SER A 489 -34.74 8.64 2.17
C SER A 489 -36.11 8.80 2.85
N ALA A 490 -36.60 7.80 3.60
CA ALA A 490 -37.84 7.91 4.36
C ALA A 490 -37.72 8.86 5.56
N SER A 491 -36.54 8.90 6.19
CA SER A 491 -36.29 9.78 7.34
C SER A 491 -36.18 11.26 6.93
N SER A 492 -35.57 11.55 5.78
CA SER A 492 -35.49 12.92 5.25
C SER A 492 -36.83 13.47 4.80
N ALA A 493 -37.69 12.66 4.20
CA ALA A 493 -39.05 13.05 3.79
C ALA A 493 -39.95 13.37 5.01
N ASN A 494 -39.76 12.69 6.14
CA ASN A 494 -40.52 12.96 7.39
C ASN A 494 -40.03 14.24 8.12
N SER A 495 -38.79 14.68 7.92
CA SER A 495 -38.28 15.93 8.54
C SER A 495 -38.67 17.19 7.78
N GLU A 496 -38.90 17.12 6.45
CA GLU A 496 -39.38 18.23 5.63
C GLU A 496 -40.92 18.44 5.70
N GLY A 497 -41.67 17.44 6.21
CA GLY A 497 -43.12 17.54 6.39
C GLY A 497 -43.55 17.98 7.81
N ALA A 498 -42.59 18.33 8.69
CA ALA A 498 -42.84 18.73 10.07
C ALA A 498 -42.52 20.24 10.35
N GLU A 499 -42.20 21.00 9.29
CA GLU A 499 -42.18 22.49 9.33
C GLU A 499 -43.46 23.00 8.58
#